data_d0a8ef74df518a93d2532029f2c11c2c
#
_entry.id   d0a8ef74df518a93d2532029f2c11c2c
#
_cell.length_a   1.000
_cell.length_b   1.000
_cell.length_c   1.000
_cell.angle_alpha   90.00
_cell.angle_beta   90.00
_cell.angle_gamma   90.00
#
_symmetry.space_group_name_H-M   'P 1'
#
loop_
_entity.id
_entity.type
_entity.pdbx_description
1 polymer ?
#
loop_
_entity_poly.entity_id
_entity_poly.type
_entity_poly.pdbx_seq_one_letter_code
_entity_poly.pdbx_strand_id
1 'polypeptide(L)'
;VIYTVVAGASSGILCAVNANGSEKWQYVLPGDTPYGGAVIGADGTVFANGGKAVVAVTADGSLKWQFDLDEPVQNCVPLVDNRGYVHFITDKATYYVLTDEGKLYGKKSLGTKSFASPVMGPDGMVYIAAQEEAKSFVFGLGTGASGYADSAWPMKGQNPQRTHLQR
;
A
#
# COMPACT_ATOMS: atom_id res chain seq x y z
N VAL A 1 -17.83 -6.05 2.85
CA VAL A 1 -16.61 -6.86 3.06
C VAL A 1 -15.59 -5.99 3.77
N ILE A 2 -14.93 -6.55 4.77
CA ILE A 2 -13.82 -5.93 5.50
C ILE A 2 -12.56 -6.65 5.10
N TYR A 3 -11.50 -5.91 4.78
CA TYR A 3 -10.17 -6.47 4.50
C TYR A 3 -9.24 -6.16 5.66
N THR A 4 -8.46 -7.14 6.09
CA THR A 4 -7.48 -6.98 7.15
C THR A 4 -6.23 -7.82 6.87
N VAL A 5 -5.09 -7.36 7.36
CA VAL A 5 -3.84 -8.13 7.33
C VAL A 5 -3.57 -8.61 8.75
N VAL A 6 -3.38 -9.91 8.88
CA VAL A 6 -3.09 -10.58 10.15
C VAL A 6 -1.65 -11.05 10.15
N ALA A 7 -0.96 -10.77 11.24
CA ALA A 7 0.41 -11.24 11.46
C ALA A 7 0.40 -12.75 11.74
N GLY A 8 1.14 -13.52 10.96
CA GLY A 8 1.40 -14.95 11.22
C GLY A 8 2.81 -15.18 11.77
N ALA A 9 3.12 -16.40 12.16
CA ALA A 9 4.43 -16.74 12.74
C ALA A 9 5.58 -16.69 11.71
N SER A 10 5.27 -16.87 10.41
CA SER A 10 6.26 -16.91 9.33
C SER A 10 5.83 -16.17 8.06
N SER A 11 4.57 -15.77 7.97
CA SER A 11 4.00 -15.02 6.84
C SER A 11 2.77 -14.26 7.30
N GLY A 12 2.47 -13.13 6.66
CA GLY A 12 1.20 -12.43 6.85
C GLY A 12 0.06 -13.12 6.12
N ILE A 13 -1.16 -12.87 6.54
CA ILE A 13 -2.37 -13.35 5.87
C ILE A 13 -3.25 -12.13 5.59
N LEU A 14 -3.59 -11.92 4.32
CA LEU A 14 -4.63 -10.97 3.92
C LEU A 14 -5.97 -11.69 3.97
N CYS A 15 -6.89 -11.21 4.81
CA CYS A 15 -8.20 -11.79 5.00
C CYS A 15 -9.31 -10.87 4.48
N ALA A 16 -10.31 -11.44 3.84
CA ALA A 16 -11.58 -10.78 3.57
C ALA A 16 -12.69 -11.38 4.44
N VAL A 17 -13.43 -10.53 5.12
CA VAL A 17 -14.48 -10.92 6.05
C VAL A 17 -15.80 -10.30 5.60
N ASN A 18 -16.85 -11.11 5.56
CA ASN A 18 -18.21 -10.67 5.26
C ASN A 18 -18.78 -9.81 6.39
N ALA A 19 -19.85 -9.04 6.12
CA ALA A 19 -20.50 -8.19 7.11
C ALA A 19 -21.08 -8.97 8.32
N ASN A 20 -21.38 -10.25 8.15
CA ASN A 20 -21.85 -11.14 9.21
C ASN A 20 -20.71 -11.78 10.03
N GLY A 21 -19.44 -11.38 9.77
CA GLY A 21 -18.28 -11.92 10.47
C GLY A 21 -17.73 -13.24 9.93
N SER A 22 -18.35 -13.85 8.92
CA SER A 22 -17.81 -15.06 8.30
C SER A 22 -16.63 -14.72 7.38
N GLU A 23 -15.66 -15.63 7.30
CA GLU A 23 -14.58 -15.52 6.34
C GLU A 23 -15.14 -15.59 4.91
N LYS A 24 -14.63 -14.74 4.02
CA LYS A 24 -14.91 -14.77 2.60
C LYS A 24 -13.79 -15.47 1.84
N TRP A 25 -12.54 -15.08 2.10
CA TRP A 25 -11.33 -15.71 1.59
C TRP A 25 -10.10 -15.29 2.41
N GLN A 26 -9.01 -16.04 2.25
CA GLN A 26 -7.68 -15.71 2.76
C GLN A 26 -6.65 -15.83 1.64
N TYR A 27 -5.64 -14.97 1.69
CA TYR A 27 -4.47 -15.01 0.83
C TYR A 27 -3.19 -14.94 1.68
N VAL A 28 -2.31 -15.93 1.55
CA VAL A 28 -1.02 -15.96 2.27
C VAL A 28 -0.06 -15.01 1.59
N LEU A 29 0.39 -13.99 2.32
CA LEU A 29 1.34 -13.00 1.82
C LEU A 29 2.76 -13.59 1.73
N PRO A 30 3.56 -13.24 0.70
CA PRO A 30 4.92 -13.69 0.59
C PRO A 30 5.82 -13.04 1.65
N GLY A 31 6.61 -13.86 2.36
CA GLY A 31 7.61 -13.41 3.32
C GLY A 31 7.07 -13.06 4.71
N ASP A 32 7.90 -12.33 5.48
CA ASP A 32 7.66 -12.02 6.88
C ASP A 32 6.39 -11.22 7.12
N THR A 33 5.98 -11.20 8.38
CA THR A 33 4.78 -10.50 8.84
C THR A 33 4.81 -9.02 8.53
N PRO A 34 3.88 -8.48 7.76
CA PRO A 34 3.78 -7.06 7.51
C PRO A 34 3.17 -6.33 8.72
N TYR A 35 3.74 -5.18 9.05
CA TYR A 35 3.13 -4.20 9.97
C TYR A 35 2.27 -3.17 9.24
N GLY A 36 2.11 -3.35 7.93
CA GLY A 36 1.28 -2.51 7.07
C GLY A 36 -0.20 -2.86 7.17
N GLY A 37 -0.96 -2.39 6.19
CA GLY A 37 -2.37 -2.68 6.01
C GLY A 37 -2.67 -2.88 4.53
N ALA A 38 -3.92 -3.15 4.24
CA ALA A 38 -4.41 -3.24 2.88
C ALA A 38 -5.08 -1.94 2.44
N VAL A 39 -5.05 -1.67 1.14
CA VAL A 39 -5.81 -0.60 0.48
C VAL A 39 -6.60 -1.18 -0.69
N ILE A 40 -7.61 -0.45 -1.14
CA ILE A 40 -8.56 -0.91 -2.14
C ILE A 40 -8.51 0.04 -3.34
N GLY A 41 -8.34 -0.52 -4.53
CA GLY A 41 -8.45 0.20 -5.79
C GLY A 41 -9.91 0.43 -6.23
N ALA A 42 -10.12 1.27 -7.23
CA ALA A 42 -11.45 1.59 -7.74
C ALA A 42 -12.18 0.37 -8.35
N ASP A 43 -11.43 -0.61 -8.85
CA ASP A 43 -11.95 -1.87 -9.39
C ASP A 43 -12.20 -2.95 -8.31
N GLY A 44 -11.98 -2.61 -7.03
CA GLY A 44 -12.09 -3.55 -5.91
C GLY A 44 -10.85 -4.43 -5.69
N THR A 45 -9.78 -4.24 -6.46
CA THR A 45 -8.49 -4.90 -6.22
C THR A 45 -7.94 -4.48 -4.86
N VAL A 46 -7.47 -5.44 -4.07
CA VAL A 46 -6.88 -5.23 -2.75
C VAL A 46 -5.37 -5.31 -2.86
N PHE A 47 -4.66 -4.28 -2.42
CA PHE A 47 -3.21 -4.23 -2.42
C PHE A 47 -2.69 -4.33 -1.00
N ALA A 48 -1.68 -5.18 -0.79
CA ALA A 48 -1.04 -5.38 0.51
C ALA A 48 0.46 -5.65 0.36
N ASN A 49 1.21 -5.40 1.42
CA ASN A 49 2.63 -5.74 1.49
C ASN A 49 2.81 -7.11 2.13
N GLY A 50 3.87 -7.82 1.73
CA GLY A 50 4.30 -9.07 2.35
C GLY A 50 5.83 -9.17 2.35
N GLY A 51 6.49 -8.83 3.45
CA GLY A 51 7.93 -8.93 3.60
C GLY A 51 8.71 -8.10 2.58
N LYS A 52 9.10 -8.73 1.48
CA LYS A 52 9.80 -8.11 0.33
C LYS A 52 8.96 -8.13 -0.94
N ALA A 53 7.65 -8.02 -0.83
CA ALA A 53 6.78 -7.97 -2.00
C ALA A 53 5.56 -7.08 -1.76
N VAL A 54 4.99 -6.60 -2.86
CA VAL A 54 3.65 -6.01 -2.90
C VAL A 54 2.78 -6.89 -3.77
N VAL A 55 1.58 -7.22 -3.30
CA VAL A 55 0.62 -8.06 -4.02
C VAL A 55 -0.65 -7.29 -4.33
N ALA A 56 -1.26 -7.62 -5.45
CA ALA A 56 -2.62 -7.26 -5.80
C ALA A 56 -3.48 -8.51 -5.83
N VAL A 57 -4.56 -8.50 -5.07
CA VAL A 57 -5.51 -9.60 -4.96
C VAL A 57 -6.87 -9.10 -5.40
N THR A 58 -7.55 -9.85 -6.24
CA THR A 58 -8.89 -9.52 -6.72
C THR A 58 -9.94 -9.63 -5.61
N ALA A 59 -11.11 -9.04 -5.80
CA ALA A 59 -12.20 -9.05 -4.80
C ALA A 59 -12.72 -10.46 -4.45
N ASP A 60 -12.37 -11.48 -5.25
CA ASP A 60 -12.69 -12.89 -5.02
C ASP A 60 -11.55 -13.68 -4.33
N GLY A 61 -10.41 -13.05 -4.08
CA GLY A 61 -9.26 -13.65 -3.39
C GLY A 61 -8.18 -14.24 -4.29
N SER A 62 -8.28 -14.06 -5.61
CA SER A 62 -7.28 -14.55 -6.57
C SER A 62 -6.12 -13.56 -6.71
N LEU A 63 -4.90 -14.06 -6.85
CA LEU A 63 -3.74 -13.22 -7.13
C LEU A 63 -3.88 -12.57 -8.52
N LYS A 64 -3.85 -11.24 -8.58
CA LYS A 64 -3.80 -10.47 -9.84
C LYS A 64 -2.36 -10.32 -10.31
N TRP A 65 -1.47 -9.88 -9.41
CA TRP A 65 -0.03 -9.81 -9.62
C TRP A 65 0.74 -9.71 -8.29
N GLN A 66 2.03 -10.03 -8.36
CA GLN A 66 3.01 -9.85 -7.29
C GLN A 66 4.24 -9.12 -7.85
N PHE A 67 4.74 -8.15 -7.12
CA PHE A 67 5.97 -7.43 -7.42
C PHE A 67 6.97 -7.68 -6.30
N ASP A 68 8.07 -8.37 -6.63
CA ASP A 68 9.13 -8.70 -5.69
C ASP A 68 10.14 -7.56 -5.57
N LEU A 69 10.68 -7.38 -4.37
CA LEU A 69 11.60 -6.33 -3.99
C LEU A 69 12.89 -6.92 -3.40
N ASP A 70 14.00 -6.25 -3.62
CA ASP A 70 15.26 -6.56 -2.93
C ASP A 70 15.28 -6.05 -1.48
N GLU A 71 14.38 -5.13 -1.14
CA GLU A 71 14.28 -4.43 0.13
C GLU A 71 12.98 -4.75 0.86
N PRO A 72 12.97 -4.77 2.21
CA PRO A 72 11.74 -4.98 2.96
C PRO A 72 10.78 -3.78 2.84
N VAL A 73 9.48 -4.08 2.88
CA VAL A 73 8.37 -3.12 2.81
C VAL A 73 7.36 -3.42 3.91
N GLN A 74 7.83 -3.52 5.15
CA GLN A 74 7.05 -4.00 6.28
C GLN A 74 6.22 -2.90 6.97
N ASN A 75 6.71 -1.67 6.97
CA ASN A 75 6.15 -0.56 7.75
C ASN A 75 5.27 0.41 6.94
N CYS A 76 5.01 0.11 5.68
CA CYS A 76 4.26 0.96 4.77
C CYS A 76 2.86 0.38 4.50
N VAL A 77 1.84 1.22 4.53
CA VAL A 77 0.57 0.94 3.89
C VAL A 77 0.63 1.58 2.51
N PRO A 78 0.38 0.85 1.41
CA PRO A 78 0.35 1.43 0.08
C PRO A 78 -0.69 2.54 -0.07
N LEU A 79 -0.65 3.24 -1.19
CA LEU A 79 -1.66 4.20 -1.63
C LEU A 79 -1.98 3.91 -3.10
N VAL A 80 -3.24 4.05 -3.49
CA VAL A 80 -3.68 3.89 -4.88
C VAL A 80 -4.17 5.22 -5.43
N ASP A 81 -3.63 5.64 -6.57
CA ASP A 81 -4.07 6.86 -7.25
C ASP A 81 -5.26 6.62 -8.19
N ASN A 82 -5.80 7.69 -8.74
CA ASN A 82 -6.98 7.64 -9.62
C ASN A 82 -6.74 6.97 -10.98
N ARG A 83 -5.49 6.60 -11.29
CA ARG A 83 -5.12 5.78 -12.47
C ARG A 83 -5.03 4.30 -12.12
N GLY A 84 -5.18 3.93 -10.84
CA GLY A 84 -4.94 2.60 -10.31
C GLY A 84 -3.46 2.31 -10.00
N TYR A 85 -2.57 3.30 -10.06
CA TYR A 85 -1.16 3.11 -9.76
C TYR A 85 -0.94 3.01 -8.26
N VAL A 86 -0.03 2.12 -7.87
CA VAL A 86 0.26 1.79 -6.47
C VAL A 86 1.56 2.46 -6.04
N HIS A 87 1.48 3.29 -5.02
CA HIS A 87 2.58 4.05 -4.45
C HIS A 87 2.95 3.48 -3.09
N PHE A 88 4.22 3.22 -2.85
CA PHE A 88 4.73 2.75 -1.55
C PHE A 88 6.19 3.13 -1.36
N ILE A 89 6.67 2.99 -0.13
CA ILE A 89 8.07 3.21 0.23
C ILE A 89 8.60 2.00 0.99
N THR A 90 9.82 1.57 0.69
CA THR A 90 10.50 0.50 1.40
C THR A 90 11.06 0.99 2.74
N ASP A 91 11.42 0.07 3.63
CA ASP A 91 12.05 0.39 4.92
C ASP A 91 13.41 1.09 4.74
N LYS A 92 14.05 0.94 3.58
CA LYS A 92 15.27 1.67 3.18
C LYS A 92 15.02 2.98 2.43
N ALA A 93 13.81 3.51 2.54
CA ALA A 93 13.40 4.78 1.94
C ALA A 93 13.49 4.85 0.41
N THR A 94 13.34 3.74 -0.29
CA THR A 94 13.13 3.76 -1.74
C THR A 94 11.63 3.84 -2.02
N TYR A 95 11.22 4.94 -2.64
CA TYR A 95 9.86 5.16 -3.13
C TYR A 95 9.65 4.46 -4.46
N TYR A 96 8.55 3.74 -4.60
CA TYR A 96 8.14 3.02 -5.80
C TYR A 96 6.76 3.44 -6.26
N VAL A 97 6.58 3.42 -7.57
CA VAL A 97 5.27 3.51 -8.23
C VAL A 97 5.15 2.33 -9.19
N LEU A 98 4.11 1.53 -9.02
CA LEU A 98 3.75 0.44 -9.94
C LEU A 98 2.49 0.82 -10.71
N THR A 99 2.36 0.32 -11.94
CA THR A 99 1.11 0.41 -12.70
C THR A 99 0.04 -0.51 -12.11
N ASP A 100 -1.20 -0.38 -12.57
CA ASP A 100 -2.31 -1.27 -12.25
C ASP A 100 -2.12 -2.73 -12.71
N GLU A 101 -1.13 -2.96 -13.62
CA GLU A 101 -0.68 -4.29 -14.07
C GLU A 101 0.49 -4.84 -13.23
N GLY A 102 0.95 -4.12 -12.20
CA GLY A 102 2.10 -4.51 -11.36
C GLY A 102 3.47 -4.27 -11.99
N LYS A 103 3.58 -3.47 -13.05
CA LYS A 103 4.85 -3.12 -13.68
C LYS A 103 5.47 -1.89 -13.03
N LEU A 104 6.79 -1.86 -12.91
CA LEU A 104 7.50 -0.68 -12.40
C LEU A 104 7.28 0.53 -13.32
N TYR A 105 6.62 1.56 -12.80
CA TYR A 105 6.49 2.86 -13.47
C TYR A 105 7.66 3.79 -13.12
N GLY A 106 8.07 3.80 -11.86
CA GLY A 106 9.21 4.60 -11.41
C GLY A 106 9.63 4.27 -9.99
N LYS A 107 10.90 4.61 -9.67
CA LYS A 107 11.44 4.52 -8.32
C LYS A 107 12.41 5.66 -8.03
N LYS A 108 12.53 6.04 -6.74
CA LYS A 108 13.43 7.10 -6.28
C LYS A 108 13.87 6.83 -4.84
N SER A 109 15.18 6.91 -4.58
CA SER A 109 15.69 6.93 -3.21
C SER A 109 15.40 8.30 -2.57
N LEU A 110 14.84 8.28 -1.37
CA LEU A 110 14.50 9.47 -0.58
C LEU A 110 15.33 9.60 0.70
N GLY A 111 16.21 8.64 0.95
CA GLY A 111 17.04 8.58 2.14
C GLY A 111 17.50 7.14 2.42
N THR A 112 17.79 6.85 3.68
CA THR A 112 18.32 5.54 4.11
C THR A 112 17.30 4.72 4.90
N LYS A 113 16.23 5.35 5.41
CA LYS A 113 15.23 4.68 6.26
C LYS A 113 13.87 5.37 6.18
N SER A 114 12.80 4.57 6.17
CA SER A 114 11.43 5.09 6.31
C SER A 114 10.54 4.09 7.06
N PHE A 115 9.63 4.63 7.89
CA PHE A 115 8.54 3.92 8.54
C PHE A 115 7.21 4.62 8.25
N ALA A 116 7.15 5.38 7.18
CA ALA A 116 6.00 6.16 6.79
C ALA A 116 5.15 5.42 5.75
N SER A 117 3.88 5.75 5.71
CA SER A 117 3.00 5.44 4.59
C SER A 117 2.81 6.70 3.75
N PRO A 118 2.80 6.61 2.43
CA PRO A 118 2.51 7.75 1.57
C PRO A 118 1.10 8.29 1.84
N VAL A 119 0.94 9.59 1.67
CA VAL A 119 -0.34 10.28 1.69
C VAL A 119 -0.44 11.12 0.44
N MET A 120 -1.57 11.09 -0.25
CA MET A 120 -1.82 11.92 -1.43
C MET A 120 -2.81 13.02 -1.12
N GLY A 121 -2.48 14.24 -1.53
CA GLY A 121 -3.40 15.36 -1.54
C GLY A 121 -4.42 15.26 -2.69
N PRO A 122 -5.47 16.08 -2.66
CA PRO A 122 -6.47 16.11 -3.74
C PRO A 122 -5.92 16.60 -5.08
N ASP A 123 -4.75 17.22 -5.06
CA ASP A 123 -3.99 17.71 -6.23
C ASP A 123 -3.05 16.66 -6.84
N GLY A 124 -3.05 15.42 -6.33
CA GLY A 124 -2.19 14.33 -6.79
C GLY A 124 -0.75 14.39 -6.29
N MET A 125 -0.42 15.34 -5.41
CA MET A 125 0.89 15.36 -4.74
C MET A 125 0.97 14.26 -3.69
N VAL A 126 2.02 13.44 -3.73
CA VAL A 126 2.32 12.43 -2.71
C VAL A 126 3.31 12.99 -1.70
N TYR A 127 2.98 12.89 -0.42
CA TYR A 127 3.83 13.30 0.69
C TYR A 127 4.32 12.06 1.44
N ILE A 128 5.64 11.99 1.66
CA ILE A 128 6.30 10.85 2.32
C ILE A 128 7.38 11.38 3.27
N ALA A 129 7.45 10.81 4.47
CA ALA A 129 8.55 11.05 5.39
C ALA A 129 9.65 9.99 5.23
N ALA A 130 10.91 10.45 5.19
CA ALA A 130 12.07 9.57 5.20
C ALA A 130 13.20 10.19 6.03
N GLN A 131 14.16 9.36 6.42
CA GLN A 131 15.34 9.74 7.20
C GLN A 131 16.60 9.55 6.36
N GLU A 132 17.53 10.47 6.51
CA GLU A 132 18.89 10.34 6.05
C GLU A 132 19.83 10.76 7.18
N GLU A 133 20.69 9.84 7.59
CA GLU A 133 21.49 9.99 8.82
C GLU A 133 20.61 10.29 10.05
N ALA A 134 20.86 11.38 10.75
CA ALA A 134 20.10 11.82 11.93
C ALA A 134 18.97 12.82 11.60
N LYS A 135 18.71 13.10 10.31
CA LYS A 135 17.73 14.09 9.88
C LYS A 135 16.49 13.41 9.28
N SER A 136 15.32 13.98 9.55
CA SER A 136 14.06 13.55 8.96
C SER A 136 13.57 14.61 7.97
N PHE A 137 13.06 14.16 6.84
CA PHE A 137 12.55 15.00 5.75
C PHE A 137 11.13 14.57 5.40
N VAL A 138 10.35 15.52 4.93
CA VAL A 138 9.08 15.26 4.24
C VAL A 138 9.26 15.66 2.77
N PHE A 139 9.02 14.72 1.89
CA PHE A 139 9.12 14.92 0.44
C PHE A 139 7.72 15.12 -0.14
N GLY A 140 7.55 16.14 -0.97
CA GLY A 140 6.39 16.31 -1.84
C GLY A 140 6.77 15.89 -3.27
N LEU A 141 6.07 14.91 -3.82
CA LEU A 141 6.36 14.31 -5.12
C LEU A 141 5.17 14.48 -6.06
N GLY A 142 5.38 15.16 -7.19
CA GLY A 142 4.41 15.23 -8.27
C GLY A 142 4.34 13.88 -8.99
N THR A 143 3.17 13.29 -9.08
CA THR A 143 2.99 11.95 -9.67
C THR A 143 2.33 11.98 -11.04
N GLY A 144 1.74 13.11 -11.44
CA GLY A 144 0.90 13.25 -12.62
C GLY A 144 -0.51 12.66 -12.45
N ALA A 145 -0.84 12.13 -11.26
CA ALA A 145 -2.21 11.81 -10.88
C ALA A 145 -2.99 13.08 -10.58
N SER A 146 -4.31 13.06 -10.70
CA SER A 146 -5.20 14.15 -10.29
C SER A 146 -5.81 13.93 -8.89
N GLY A 147 -5.43 12.86 -8.21
CA GLY A 147 -5.89 12.50 -6.88
C GLY A 147 -5.75 11.01 -6.58
N TYR A 148 -6.22 10.57 -5.43
CA TYR A 148 -6.27 9.16 -5.05
C TYR A 148 -7.45 8.43 -5.72
N ALA A 149 -7.45 7.09 -5.65
CA ALA A 149 -8.49 6.26 -6.26
C ALA A 149 -9.87 6.57 -5.64
N ASP A 150 -10.90 6.60 -6.47
CA ASP A 150 -12.29 6.64 -6.02
C ASP A 150 -12.71 5.23 -5.55
N SER A 151 -12.34 4.93 -4.31
CA SER A 151 -12.55 3.63 -3.69
C SER A 151 -12.86 3.77 -2.20
N ALA A 152 -13.29 2.68 -1.58
CA ALA A 152 -13.62 2.66 -0.16
C ALA A 152 -12.43 2.95 0.75
N TRP A 153 -11.21 2.55 0.37
CA TRP A 153 -10.01 2.67 1.19
C TRP A 153 -8.72 2.81 0.37
N PRO A 154 -8.50 3.96 -0.33
CA PRO A 154 -7.38 4.13 -1.26
C PRO A 154 -6.03 4.33 -0.59
N MET A 155 -6.00 4.66 0.71
CA MET A 155 -4.77 4.94 1.47
C MET A 155 -4.94 4.67 2.96
N LYS A 156 -3.85 4.69 3.73
CA LYS A 156 -3.88 4.58 5.19
C LYS A 156 -4.79 5.64 5.81
N GLY A 157 -5.78 5.20 6.58
CA GLY A 157 -6.75 6.11 7.21
C GLY A 157 -7.86 6.58 6.27
N GLN A 158 -7.98 5.97 5.08
CA GLN A 158 -9.03 6.14 4.07
C GLN A 158 -8.90 7.44 3.25
N ASN A 159 -8.55 8.55 3.86
CA ASN A 159 -8.42 9.87 3.23
C ASN A 159 -7.21 10.63 3.78
N PRO A 160 -6.81 11.77 3.18
CA PRO A 160 -5.68 12.57 3.64
C PRO A 160 -5.78 13.03 5.10
N GLN A 161 -6.99 13.24 5.61
CA GLN A 161 -7.27 13.64 6.99
C GLN A 161 -7.21 12.46 7.96
N ARG A 162 -7.09 11.21 7.45
CA ARG A 162 -7.06 9.96 8.23
C ARG A 162 -8.24 9.80 9.20
N THR A 163 -9.44 10.16 8.72
CA THR A 163 -10.66 10.11 9.54
C THR A 163 -11.19 8.70 9.76
N HIS A 164 -10.72 7.70 8.96
CA HIS A 164 -11.24 6.35 8.95
C HIS A 164 -12.75 6.25 8.67
N LEU A 165 -13.31 7.26 8.00
CA LEU A 165 -14.73 7.33 7.66
C LEU A 165 -14.90 7.30 6.15
N GLN A 166 -15.78 6.42 5.66
CA GLN A 166 -16.30 6.50 4.30
C GLN A 166 -17.28 7.66 4.21
N ARG A 167 -17.22 8.38 3.11
CA ARG A 167 -18.24 9.37 2.73
C ARG A 167 -19.35 8.71 1.95
#